data_ebb2a7c4ff5a9feb5af67f1937250886
#
_entry.id   ebb2a7c4ff5a9feb5af67f1937250886
#
_cell.length_a   1.000
_cell.length_b   1.000
_cell.length_c   1.000
_cell.angle_alpha   90.00
_cell.angle_beta   90.00
_cell.angle_gamma   90.00
#
_symmetry.space_group_name_H-M   'P 1'
#
loop_
_entity.id
_entity.type
_entity.pdbx_description
1 polymer ?
#
loop_
_entity_poly.entity_id
_entity_poly.type
_entity_poly.pdbx_seq_one_letter_code
_entity_poly.pdbx_strand_id
1 'polypeptide(L)'
;MIKPHGSDTLDPRFVYDTERHHALTKEAESLPSLLLNSAAAANAVMLGAGYFNPLKGYMNRADALGVAATLHTTAGLFWPVPVLNLTTDATAIRGATRIALRDPNVEGNPVLAIQTVEAIEEFTEAEIGAMAQKIFRTLDPKHPGVATFTSLGRVAISGPIEVLNFSYFQQDFPDTFRTAVEIRNEIAERGWNTVVAFQTRNPMHRAHEELCKMAREAVNADGVL
;
A
#
# COMPACT_ATOMS: atom_id res chain seq x y z
N MET A 1 -23.55 -5.22 2.76
CA MET A 1 -22.16 -4.78 2.98
C MET A 1 -21.89 -3.52 2.20
N ILE A 2 -21.14 -2.55 2.77
CA ILE A 2 -20.78 -1.28 2.10
C ILE A 2 -19.90 -1.57 0.88
N LYS A 3 -20.14 -0.86 -0.24
CA LYS A 3 -19.29 -0.96 -1.44
C LYS A 3 -17.85 -0.54 -1.12
N PRO A 4 -16.85 -1.14 -1.78
CA PRO A 4 -15.47 -0.68 -1.68
C PRO A 4 -15.33 0.76 -2.17
N HIS A 5 -14.32 1.48 -1.66
CA HIS A 5 -14.01 2.82 -2.16
C HIS A 5 -13.72 2.80 -3.67
N GLY A 6 -14.34 3.71 -4.40
CA GLY A 6 -14.07 3.97 -5.82
C GLY A 6 -14.43 2.86 -6.80
N SER A 7 -15.10 1.77 -6.37
CA SER A 7 -15.47 0.66 -7.25
C SER A 7 -16.67 -0.13 -6.73
N ASP A 8 -17.27 -0.98 -7.58
CA ASP A 8 -18.37 -1.87 -7.18
C ASP A 8 -17.87 -3.16 -6.50
N THR A 9 -16.65 -3.57 -6.79
CA THR A 9 -16.05 -4.82 -6.30
C THR A 9 -14.67 -4.57 -5.70
N LEU A 10 -14.29 -5.43 -4.75
CA LEU A 10 -12.94 -5.46 -4.21
C LEU A 10 -12.02 -6.20 -5.20
N ASP A 11 -10.92 -5.56 -5.59
CA ASP A 11 -9.94 -6.09 -6.55
C ASP A 11 -8.54 -6.11 -5.91
N PRO A 12 -8.26 -7.06 -5.00
CA PRO A 12 -6.94 -7.20 -4.38
C PRO A 12 -5.89 -7.58 -5.42
N ARG A 13 -4.66 -7.10 -5.24
CA ARG A 13 -3.58 -7.38 -6.17
C ARG A 13 -2.80 -8.66 -5.85
N PHE A 14 -3.17 -9.39 -4.81
CA PHE A 14 -2.61 -10.71 -4.51
C PHE A 14 -3.09 -11.74 -5.54
N VAL A 15 -2.19 -12.58 -6.00
CA VAL A 15 -2.48 -13.62 -6.99
C VAL A 15 -2.96 -14.88 -6.27
N TYR A 16 -4.27 -15.07 -6.20
CA TYR A 16 -4.90 -16.23 -5.53
C TYR A 16 -4.89 -17.49 -6.37
N ASP A 17 -4.85 -17.38 -7.70
CA ASP A 17 -4.77 -18.54 -8.60
C ASP A 17 -3.41 -19.23 -8.47
N THR A 18 -3.40 -20.50 -8.07
CA THR A 18 -2.18 -21.24 -7.75
C THR A 18 -1.27 -21.46 -8.96
N GLU A 19 -1.85 -21.73 -10.14
CA GLU A 19 -1.07 -21.99 -11.35
C GLU A 19 -0.40 -20.68 -11.82
N ARG A 20 -1.19 -19.58 -11.82
CA ARG A 20 -0.66 -18.26 -12.15
C ARG A 20 0.39 -17.80 -11.15
N HIS A 21 0.15 -18.00 -9.85
CA HIS A 21 1.11 -17.66 -8.80
C HIS A 21 2.44 -18.38 -9.01
N HIS A 22 2.41 -19.68 -9.26
CA HIS A 22 3.62 -20.46 -9.55
C HIS A 22 4.32 -20.01 -10.84
N ALA A 23 3.55 -19.72 -11.90
CA ALA A 23 4.10 -19.21 -13.15
C ALA A 23 4.80 -17.86 -12.97
N LEU A 24 4.18 -16.93 -12.21
CA LEU A 24 4.76 -15.62 -11.91
C LEU A 24 5.98 -15.71 -10.99
N THR A 25 5.98 -16.61 -10.02
CA THR A 25 7.15 -16.85 -9.17
C THR A 25 8.35 -17.30 -10.01
N LYS A 26 8.13 -18.19 -10.96
CA LYS A 26 9.17 -18.64 -11.88
C LYS A 26 9.61 -17.54 -12.85
N GLU A 27 8.67 -16.74 -13.39
CA GLU A 27 8.98 -15.59 -14.24
C GLU A 27 9.90 -14.60 -13.51
N ALA A 28 9.60 -14.33 -12.25
CA ALA A 28 10.35 -13.37 -11.42
C ALA A 28 11.85 -13.69 -11.27
N GLU A 29 12.25 -14.97 -11.41
CA GLU A 29 13.64 -15.39 -11.34
C GLU A 29 14.48 -14.82 -12.52
N SER A 30 13.84 -14.56 -13.66
CA SER A 30 14.48 -14.07 -14.88
C SER A 30 14.31 -12.56 -15.11
N LEU A 31 13.43 -11.91 -14.36
CA LEU A 31 13.16 -10.49 -14.52
C LEU A 31 14.27 -9.61 -13.92
N PRO A 32 14.55 -8.45 -14.52
CA PRO A 32 15.28 -7.39 -13.82
C PRO A 32 14.59 -7.09 -12.49
N SER A 33 15.37 -6.90 -11.44
CA SER A 33 14.79 -6.72 -10.10
C SER A 33 15.12 -5.37 -9.48
N LEU A 34 14.18 -4.88 -8.68
CA LEU A 34 14.34 -3.69 -7.86
C LEU A 34 14.16 -4.05 -6.39
N LEU A 35 15.13 -3.75 -5.56
CA LEU A 35 14.97 -3.80 -4.11
C LEU A 35 14.14 -2.58 -3.69
N LEU A 36 12.99 -2.84 -3.12
CA LEU A 36 12.10 -1.78 -2.63
C LEU A 36 12.68 -1.10 -1.39
N ASN A 37 12.24 0.11 -1.10
CA ASN A 37 12.30 0.64 0.26
C ASN A 37 11.13 0.11 1.09
N SER A 38 11.23 0.17 2.43
CA SER A 38 10.18 -0.39 3.31
C SER A 38 8.81 0.25 3.11
N ALA A 39 8.72 1.53 2.73
CA ALA A 39 7.44 2.20 2.45
C ALA A 39 6.79 1.66 1.17
N ALA A 40 7.57 1.46 0.10
CA ALA A 40 7.06 0.85 -1.13
C ALA A 40 6.67 -0.62 -0.91
N ALA A 41 7.44 -1.39 -0.13
CA ALA A 41 7.08 -2.76 0.22
C ALA A 41 5.76 -2.82 1.02
N ALA A 42 5.57 -1.93 2.01
CA ALA A 42 4.32 -1.82 2.74
C ALA A 42 3.14 -1.47 1.80
N ASN A 43 3.34 -0.55 0.85
CA ASN A 43 2.33 -0.23 -0.15
C ASN A 43 1.97 -1.45 -1.03
N ALA A 44 2.96 -2.28 -1.41
CA ALA A 44 2.70 -3.52 -2.15
C ALA A 44 1.82 -4.49 -1.35
N VAL A 45 2.12 -4.67 -0.05
CA VAL A 45 1.30 -5.49 0.85
C VAL A 45 -0.13 -4.95 0.94
N MET A 46 -0.31 -3.64 1.10
CA MET A 46 -1.63 -3.01 1.18
C MET A 46 -2.43 -3.16 -0.14
N LEU A 47 -1.77 -3.02 -1.29
CA LEU A 47 -2.35 -3.31 -2.60
C LEU A 47 -2.74 -4.79 -2.73
N GLY A 48 -1.83 -5.70 -2.35
CA GLY A 48 -2.07 -7.14 -2.35
C GLY A 48 -3.24 -7.54 -1.47
N ALA A 49 -3.31 -7.03 -0.26
CA ALA A 49 -4.37 -7.32 0.69
C ALA A 49 -5.74 -6.67 0.35
N GLY A 50 -5.79 -5.79 -0.68
CA GLY A 50 -7.01 -5.13 -1.12
C GLY A 50 -7.38 -3.87 -0.33
N TYR A 51 -6.53 -3.41 0.58
CA TYR A 51 -6.77 -2.21 1.38
C TYR A 51 -6.69 -0.92 0.55
N PHE A 52 -5.92 -0.95 -0.53
CA PHE A 52 -5.77 0.20 -1.44
C PHE A 52 -6.66 0.11 -2.68
N ASN A 53 -7.75 -0.65 -2.58
CA ASN A 53 -8.75 -0.69 -3.64
C ASN A 53 -9.28 0.73 -3.95
N PRO A 54 -9.41 1.18 -5.21
CA PRO A 54 -9.29 0.40 -6.44
C PRO A 54 -7.93 0.53 -7.14
N LEU A 55 -6.90 0.99 -6.44
CA LEU A 55 -5.57 1.14 -7.05
C LEU A 55 -5.04 -0.22 -7.50
N LYS A 56 -4.44 -0.23 -8.70
CA LYS A 56 -3.85 -1.45 -9.26
C LYS A 56 -2.34 -1.56 -9.03
N GLY A 57 -1.71 -0.48 -8.58
CA GLY A 57 -0.28 -0.42 -8.37
C GLY A 57 0.17 0.96 -7.92
N TYR A 58 1.41 1.28 -8.22
CA TYR A 58 2.01 2.56 -7.86
C TYR A 58 1.62 3.66 -8.84
N MET A 59 1.34 4.84 -8.27
CA MET A 59 0.91 6.03 -9.01
C MET A 59 2.03 6.58 -9.89
N ASN A 60 1.66 7.13 -11.04
CA ASN A 60 2.53 7.94 -11.88
C ASN A 60 2.72 9.33 -11.28
N ARG A 61 3.63 10.12 -11.88
CA ARG A 61 3.96 11.47 -11.40
C ARG A 61 2.74 12.39 -11.36
N ALA A 62 1.87 12.34 -12.37
CA ALA A 62 0.69 13.20 -12.44
C ALA A 62 -0.31 12.90 -11.32
N ASP A 63 -0.62 11.62 -11.09
CA ASP A 63 -1.49 11.19 -10.00
C ASP A 63 -0.91 11.53 -8.63
N ALA A 64 0.39 11.30 -8.43
CA ALA A 64 1.05 11.62 -7.18
C ALA A 64 0.98 13.11 -6.83
N LEU A 65 1.24 13.98 -7.79
CA LEU A 65 1.15 15.44 -7.62
C LEU A 65 -0.30 15.88 -7.40
N GLY A 66 -1.26 15.31 -8.13
CA GLY A 66 -2.69 15.57 -7.96
C GLY A 66 -3.17 15.19 -6.56
N VAL A 67 -2.83 13.98 -6.11
CA VAL A 67 -3.17 13.49 -4.76
C VAL A 67 -2.55 14.38 -3.68
N ALA A 68 -1.27 14.72 -3.78
CA ALA A 68 -0.62 15.60 -2.80
C ALA A 68 -1.25 17.01 -2.76
N ALA A 69 -1.67 17.55 -3.90
CA ALA A 69 -2.19 18.90 -4.01
C ALA A 69 -3.67 19.01 -3.64
N THR A 70 -4.50 18.08 -4.10
CA THR A 70 -5.97 18.15 -4.06
C THR A 70 -6.65 16.95 -3.46
N LEU A 71 -5.90 15.94 -3.01
CA LEU A 71 -6.40 14.65 -2.52
C LEU A 71 -7.16 13.85 -3.60
N HIS A 72 -6.85 14.08 -4.89
CA HIS A 72 -7.47 13.37 -6.00
C HIS A 72 -6.44 12.97 -7.05
N THR A 73 -6.64 11.78 -7.61
CA THR A 73 -5.93 11.36 -8.82
C THR A 73 -6.39 12.18 -10.03
N THR A 74 -5.70 12.06 -11.14
CA THR A 74 -6.09 12.70 -12.42
C THR A 74 -7.44 12.22 -12.93
N ALA A 75 -7.84 11.00 -12.56
CA ALA A 75 -9.17 10.44 -12.84
C ALA A 75 -10.27 10.92 -11.87
N GLY A 76 -9.94 11.78 -10.90
CA GLY A 76 -10.89 12.30 -9.92
C GLY A 76 -11.18 11.36 -8.73
N LEU A 77 -10.44 10.28 -8.58
CA LEU A 77 -10.56 9.40 -7.41
C LEU A 77 -9.97 10.11 -6.19
N PHE A 78 -10.77 10.24 -5.13
CA PHE A 78 -10.28 10.71 -3.83
C PHE A 78 -9.22 9.75 -3.29
N TRP A 79 -8.05 10.28 -2.90
CA TRP A 79 -6.99 9.50 -2.28
C TRP A 79 -6.16 10.39 -1.34
N PRO A 80 -5.93 9.95 -0.08
CA PRO A 80 -5.39 10.88 0.93
C PRO A 80 -3.88 11.11 0.83
N VAL A 81 -3.10 10.14 0.32
CA VAL A 81 -1.63 10.19 0.27
C VAL A 81 -1.13 9.45 -0.98
N PRO A 82 -0.14 9.97 -1.72
CA PRO A 82 0.40 9.27 -2.89
C PRO A 82 0.95 7.89 -2.55
N VAL A 83 0.61 6.88 -3.38
CA VAL A 83 1.13 5.51 -3.29
C VAL A 83 2.26 5.37 -4.30
N LEU A 84 3.50 5.42 -3.82
CA LEU A 84 4.69 5.55 -4.65
C LEU A 84 5.66 4.39 -4.48
N ASN A 85 6.33 4.04 -5.58
CA ASN A 85 7.57 3.26 -5.60
C ASN A 85 8.69 4.21 -6.02
N LEU A 86 9.39 4.79 -5.05
CA LEU A 86 10.51 5.71 -5.26
C LEU A 86 11.84 4.98 -5.09
N THR A 87 12.80 5.33 -5.93
CA THR A 87 14.19 4.88 -5.81
C THR A 87 15.17 6.02 -6.12
N THR A 88 16.40 5.87 -5.66
CA THR A 88 17.51 6.75 -6.05
C THR A 88 18.15 6.33 -7.37
N ASP A 89 17.98 5.05 -7.76
CA ASP A 89 18.57 4.49 -8.97
C ASP A 89 17.64 3.46 -9.61
N ALA A 90 17.32 3.68 -10.89
CA ALA A 90 16.53 2.76 -11.72
C ALA A 90 17.36 2.13 -12.86
N THR A 91 18.69 2.20 -12.79
CA THR A 91 19.57 1.74 -13.88
C THR A 91 19.37 0.26 -14.19
N ALA A 92 19.23 -0.58 -13.15
CA ALA A 92 19.07 -2.03 -13.30
C ALA A 92 17.77 -2.46 -14.01
N ILE A 93 16.75 -1.58 -14.03
CA ILE A 93 15.42 -1.86 -14.59
C ILE A 93 15.11 -1.02 -15.85
N ARG A 94 16.10 -0.25 -16.33
CA ARG A 94 15.90 0.64 -17.50
C ARG A 94 15.51 -0.15 -18.74
N GLY A 95 14.42 0.25 -19.37
CA GLY A 95 13.88 -0.39 -20.57
C GLY A 95 13.12 -1.70 -20.32
N ALA A 96 13.04 -2.16 -19.08
CA ALA A 96 12.22 -3.31 -18.75
C ALA A 96 10.73 -2.94 -18.74
N THR A 97 9.89 -3.80 -19.29
CA THR A 97 8.42 -3.67 -19.24
C THR A 97 7.81 -4.38 -18.03
N ARG A 98 8.53 -5.33 -17.46
CA ARG A 98 8.18 -6.04 -16.24
C ARG A 98 9.41 -6.18 -15.35
N ILE A 99 9.23 -6.04 -14.05
CA ILE A 99 10.29 -6.13 -13.05
C ILE A 99 9.83 -6.93 -11.82
N ALA A 100 10.78 -7.60 -11.18
CA ALA A 100 10.57 -8.25 -9.90
C ALA A 100 10.86 -7.25 -8.76
N LEU A 101 9.89 -7.02 -7.90
CA LEU A 101 10.01 -6.19 -6.71
C LEU A 101 10.46 -7.04 -5.53
N ARG A 102 11.62 -6.73 -4.95
CA ARG A 102 12.18 -7.49 -3.83
C ARG A 102 11.92 -6.83 -2.50
N ASP A 103 11.60 -7.65 -1.50
CA ASP A 103 11.26 -7.20 -0.15
C ASP A 103 12.51 -6.86 0.67
N PRO A 104 12.67 -5.62 1.14
CA PRO A 104 13.80 -5.25 1.99
C PRO A 104 13.66 -5.71 3.44
N ASN A 105 12.46 -6.12 3.86
CA ASN A 105 12.13 -6.40 5.26
C ASN A 105 12.27 -7.88 5.63
N VAL A 106 12.52 -8.74 4.63
CA VAL A 106 12.66 -10.20 4.81
C VAL A 106 14.06 -10.62 4.40
N GLU A 107 14.68 -11.49 5.19
CA GLU A 107 16.02 -12.02 4.93
C GLU A 107 16.09 -12.69 3.54
N GLY A 108 17.16 -12.43 2.81
CA GLY A 108 17.35 -12.90 1.44
C GLY A 108 16.60 -12.09 0.38
N ASN A 109 15.86 -11.06 0.77
CA ASN A 109 15.11 -10.17 -0.11
C ASN A 109 14.26 -10.94 -1.16
N PRO A 110 13.33 -11.80 -0.73
CA PRO A 110 12.50 -12.57 -1.65
C PRO A 110 11.67 -11.65 -2.55
N VAL A 111 11.19 -12.19 -3.66
CA VAL A 111 10.29 -11.44 -4.54
C VAL A 111 8.94 -11.26 -3.84
N LEU A 112 8.52 -10.01 -3.68
CA LEU A 112 7.24 -9.61 -3.09
C LEU A 112 6.13 -9.52 -4.13
N ALA A 113 6.46 -8.96 -5.30
CA ALA A 113 5.51 -8.73 -6.38
C ALA A 113 6.22 -8.64 -7.75
N ILE A 114 5.45 -8.73 -8.82
CA ILE A 114 5.90 -8.34 -10.16
C ILE A 114 5.17 -7.04 -10.51
N GLN A 115 5.90 -6.05 -11.03
CA GLN A 115 5.35 -4.80 -11.53
C GLN A 115 5.43 -4.76 -13.06
N THR A 116 4.32 -4.43 -13.70
CA THR A 116 4.33 -3.94 -15.08
C THR A 116 4.74 -2.47 -15.06
N VAL A 117 5.83 -2.14 -15.73
CA VAL A 117 6.36 -0.76 -15.78
C VAL A 117 5.63 0.02 -16.85
N GLU A 118 4.78 0.96 -16.44
CA GLU A 118 4.11 1.88 -17.35
C GLU A 118 4.93 3.15 -17.59
N ALA A 119 5.60 3.65 -16.53
CA ALA A 119 6.52 4.77 -16.65
C ALA A 119 7.63 4.70 -15.58
N ILE A 120 8.79 5.26 -15.94
CA ILE A 120 9.88 5.61 -15.03
C ILE A 120 10.06 7.12 -15.17
N GLU A 121 9.67 7.88 -14.13
CA GLU A 121 9.61 9.33 -14.16
C GLU A 121 10.43 9.91 -13.01
N GLU A 122 11.14 11.02 -13.26
CA GLU A 122 11.89 11.69 -12.22
C GLU A 122 11.15 12.94 -11.72
N PHE A 123 10.95 13.01 -10.41
CA PHE A 123 10.49 14.22 -9.75
C PHE A 123 11.63 15.24 -9.60
N THR A 124 11.33 16.50 -9.78
CA THR A 124 12.24 17.57 -9.38
C THR A 124 12.32 17.66 -7.85
N GLU A 125 13.39 18.23 -7.33
CA GLU A 125 13.52 18.49 -5.88
C GLU A 125 12.38 19.38 -5.37
N ALA A 126 11.97 20.36 -6.15
CA ALA A 126 10.85 21.25 -5.83
C ALA A 126 9.52 20.47 -5.70
N GLU A 127 9.27 19.48 -6.55
CA GLU A 127 8.07 18.66 -6.48
C GLU A 127 8.06 17.73 -5.27
N ILE A 128 9.18 17.09 -4.94
CA ILE A 128 9.33 16.32 -3.69
C ILE A 128 9.07 17.22 -2.49
N GLY A 129 9.67 18.41 -2.45
CA GLY A 129 9.43 19.38 -1.38
C GLY A 129 7.97 19.82 -1.30
N ALA A 130 7.34 20.12 -2.44
CA ALA A 130 5.92 20.48 -2.48
C ALA A 130 5.00 19.37 -1.98
N MET A 131 5.24 18.12 -2.38
CA MET A 131 4.51 16.96 -1.87
C MET A 131 4.72 16.81 -0.35
N ALA A 132 5.96 16.86 0.13
CA ALA A 132 6.27 16.77 1.56
C ALA A 132 5.54 17.87 2.36
N GLN A 133 5.57 19.12 1.89
CA GLN A 133 4.85 20.23 2.55
C GLN A 133 3.34 20.01 2.58
N LYS A 134 2.76 19.43 1.54
CA LYS A 134 1.31 19.16 1.50
C LYS A 134 0.92 17.98 2.41
N ILE A 135 1.71 16.92 2.41
CA ILE A 135 1.45 15.70 3.19
C ILE A 135 1.69 15.94 4.69
N PHE A 136 2.86 16.48 5.05
CA PHE A 136 3.29 16.59 6.46
C PHE A 136 3.03 17.98 7.07
N ARG A 137 2.63 18.99 6.27
CA ARG A 137 2.42 20.38 6.67
C ARG A 137 3.68 21.08 7.20
N THR A 138 4.82 20.50 6.98
CA THR A 138 6.13 21.00 7.35
C THR A 138 7.19 20.50 6.38
N LEU A 139 8.33 21.21 6.29
CA LEU A 139 9.56 20.75 5.63
C LEU A 139 10.68 20.56 6.65
N ASP A 140 10.38 20.60 7.95
CA ASP A 140 11.39 20.40 8.98
C ASP A 140 12.01 19.00 8.85
N PRO A 141 13.34 18.88 8.58
CA PRO A 141 14.00 17.60 8.43
C PRO A 141 14.06 16.80 9.74
N LYS A 142 13.73 17.40 10.89
CA LYS A 142 13.56 16.68 12.16
C LYS A 142 12.24 15.93 12.24
N HIS A 143 11.27 16.25 11.37
CA HIS A 143 10.03 15.48 11.31
C HIS A 143 10.29 14.13 10.64
N PRO A 144 10.03 12.98 11.31
CA PRO A 144 10.41 11.64 10.81
C PRO A 144 9.84 11.35 9.41
N GLY A 145 8.58 11.74 9.15
CA GLY A 145 7.94 11.55 7.86
C GLY A 145 8.61 12.34 6.75
N VAL A 146 9.01 13.60 7.01
CA VAL A 146 9.74 14.41 6.03
C VAL A 146 11.10 13.81 5.74
N ALA A 147 11.88 13.49 6.79
CA ALA A 147 13.19 12.88 6.65
C ALA A 147 13.13 11.59 5.83
N THR A 148 12.20 10.70 6.15
CA THR A 148 12.01 9.45 5.41
C THR A 148 11.60 9.72 3.96
N PHE A 149 10.54 10.49 3.72
CA PHE A 149 10.01 10.72 2.39
C PHE A 149 11.05 11.34 1.44
N THR A 150 11.79 12.35 1.90
CA THR A 150 12.81 13.03 1.08
C THR A 150 14.05 12.17 0.82
N SER A 151 14.27 11.11 1.61
CA SER A 151 15.41 10.19 1.42
C SER A 151 15.10 9.02 0.46
N LEU A 152 13.84 8.80 0.07
CA LEU A 152 13.46 7.65 -0.79
C LEU A 152 13.97 7.74 -2.23
N GLY A 153 14.52 8.87 -2.64
CA GLY A 153 14.90 9.14 -4.02
C GLY A 153 13.81 9.92 -4.76
N ARG A 154 14.07 10.16 -6.06
CA ARG A 154 13.20 10.99 -6.89
C ARG A 154 12.68 10.26 -8.13
N VAL A 155 13.18 9.06 -8.40
CA VAL A 155 12.75 8.26 -9.55
C VAL A 155 11.56 7.41 -9.14
N ALA A 156 10.41 7.69 -9.74
CA ALA A 156 9.18 6.92 -9.53
C ALA A 156 9.01 5.86 -10.62
N ILE A 157 8.69 4.65 -10.20
CA ILE A 157 8.34 3.55 -11.10
C ILE A 157 6.85 3.29 -10.91
N SER A 158 6.04 3.60 -11.93
CA SER A 158 4.59 3.46 -11.88
C SER A 158 4.08 2.28 -12.69
N GLY A 159 2.86 1.86 -12.36
CA GLY A 159 2.13 0.81 -13.04
C GLY A 159 1.58 -0.26 -12.10
N PRO A 160 0.74 -1.17 -12.63
CA PRO A 160 0.08 -2.21 -11.86
C PRO A 160 1.05 -3.27 -11.34
N ILE A 161 0.69 -3.87 -10.21
CA ILE A 161 1.45 -4.96 -9.59
C ILE A 161 0.62 -6.23 -9.44
N GLU A 162 1.31 -7.36 -9.41
CA GLU A 162 0.80 -8.68 -9.06
C GLU A 162 1.59 -9.16 -7.83
N VAL A 163 0.91 -9.22 -6.68
CA VAL A 163 1.55 -9.52 -5.38
C VAL A 163 1.61 -11.01 -5.16
N LEU A 164 2.76 -11.53 -4.75
CA LEU A 164 3.03 -12.95 -4.57
C LEU A 164 3.10 -13.39 -3.11
N ASN A 165 3.36 -12.47 -2.19
CA ASN A 165 3.32 -12.76 -0.75
C ASN A 165 3.02 -11.48 0.05
N PHE A 166 2.85 -11.63 1.37
CA PHE A 166 2.54 -10.52 2.26
C PHE A 166 3.72 -10.15 3.18
N SER A 167 4.96 -10.29 2.66
CA SER A 167 6.15 -9.98 3.45
C SER A 167 6.21 -10.87 4.72
N TYR A 168 6.65 -10.34 5.83
CA TYR A 168 6.71 -11.03 7.13
C TYR A 168 5.35 -11.13 7.84
N PHE A 169 4.30 -10.42 7.37
CA PHE A 169 3.07 -10.26 8.14
C PHE A 169 2.34 -11.58 8.44
N GLN A 170 2.24 -12.48 7.46
CA GLN A 170 1.58 -13.78 7.69
C GLN A 170 2.38 -14.70 8.60
N GLN A 171 3.71 -14.60 8.59
CA GLN A 171 4.59 -15.44 9.40
C GLN A 171 4.66 -14.94 10.85
N ASP A 172 4.81 -13.62 11.02
CA ASP A 172 4.99 -13.01 12.34
C ASP A 172 3.66 -12.77 13.07
N PHE A 173 2.56 -12.62 12.30
CA PHE A 173 1.24 -12.29 12.83
C PHE A 173 0.12 -13.22 12.28
N PRO A 174 0.28 -14.55 12.34
CA PRO A 174 -0.66 -15.50 11.71
C PRO A 174 -2.08 -15.39 12.24
N ASP A 175 -2.24 -15.07 13.53
CA ASP A 175 -3.54 -14.99 14.18
C ASP A 175 -4.25 -13.65 13.97
N THR A 176 -3.52 -12.60 13.59
CA THR A 176 -4.06 -11.22 13.54
C THR A 176 -3.98 -10.57 12.17
N PHE A 177 -3.06 -10.99 11.31
CA PHE A 177 -3.03 -10.49 9.94
C PHE A 177 -4.27 -10.96 9.18
N ARG A 178 -4.96 -10.03 8.53
CA ARG A 178 -6.12 -10.27 7.68
C ARG A 178 -6.02 -9.42 6.42
N THR A 179 -6.48 -9.95 5.32
CA THR A 179 -6.72 -9.18 4.09
C THR A 179 -8.08 -8.50 4.14
N ALA A 180 -8.32 -7.52 3.29
CA ALA A 180 -9.62 -6.87 3.19
C ALA A 180 -10.73 -7.85 2.78
N VAL A 181 -10.40 -8.90 2.01
CA VAL A 181 -11.35 -9.97 1.64
C VAL A 181 -11.75 -10.77 2.87
N GLU A 182 -10.77 -11.22 3.66
CA GLU A 182 -11.02 -12.00 4.88
C GLU A 182 -11.83 -11.21 5.91
N ILE A 183 -11.46 -9.93 6.14
CA ILE A 183 -12.23 -9.06 7.05
C ILE A 183 -13.68 -8.91 6.60
N ARG A 184 -13.91 -8.69 5.31
CA ARG A 184 -15.28 -8.54 4.79
C ARG A 184 -16.09 -9.84 4.92
N ASN A 185 -15.46 -10.98 4.67
CA ASN A 185 -16.09 -12.28 4.85
C ASN A 185 -16.43 -12.53 6.32
N GLU A 186 -15.49 -12.27 7.23
CA GLU A 186 -15.71 -12.44 8.66
C GLU A 186 -16.84 -11.52 9.19
N ILE A 187 -16.91 -10.27 8.75
CA ILE A 187 -18.01 -9.35 9.07
C ILE A 187 -19.35 -9.93 8.59
N ALA A 188 -19.38 -10.47 7.37
CA ALA A 188 -20.60 -11.08 6.82
C ALA A 188 -21.01 -12.36 7.57
N GLU A 189 -20.06 -13.24 7.87
CA GLU A 189 -20.29 -14.49 8.63
C GLU A 189 -20.82 -14.21 10.05
N ARG A 190 -20.35 -13.14 10.69
CA ARG A 190 -20.84 -12.68 11.98
C ARG A 190 -22.21 -12.03 11.92
N GLY A 191 -22.73 -11.76 10.72
CA GLY A 191 -23.99 -11.01 10.53
C GLY A 191 -23.91 -9.55 10.97
N TRP A 192 -22.72 -8.96 11.04
CA TRP A 192 -22.54 -7.58 11.45
C TRP A 192 -22.94 -6.60 10.34
N ASN A 193 -23.77 -5.62 10.69
CA ASN A 193 -24.23 -4.58 9.79
C ASN A 193 -23.51 -3.25 10.01
N THR A 194 -23.17 -2.96 11.28
CA THR A 194 -22.48 -1.74 11.68
C THR A 194 -21.20 -2.10 12.42
N VAL A 195 -20.07 -1.59 11.94
CA VAL A 195 -18.75 -1.86 12.50
C VAL A 195 -18.03 -0.54 12.77
N VAL A 196 -17.45 -0.41 13.95
CA VAL A 196 -16.51 0.67 14.29
C VAL A 196 -15.11 0.18 14.03
N ALA A 197 -14.31 0.94 13.30
CA ALA A 197 -12.90 0.67 13.11
C ALA A 197 -12.05 1.51 14.07
N PHE A 198 -11.11 0.87 14.76
CA PHE A 198 -10.13 1.53 15.61
C PHE A 198 -8.74 1.33 15.05
N GLN A 199 -8.06 2.42 14.71
CA GLN A 199 -6.70 2.39 14.19
C GLN A 199 -5.72 2.92 15.24
N THR A 200 -4.69 2.14 15.53
CA THR A 200 -3.57 2.56 16.39
C THR A 200 -2.26 2.01 15.84
N ARG A 201 -1.16 2.70 16.13
CA ARG A 201 0.22 2.24 15.91
C ARG A 201 0.97 2.04 17.24
N ASN A 202 0.27 2.15 18.35
CA ASN A 202 0.84 1.98 19.69
C ASN A 202 0.20 0.77 20.37
N PRO A 203 0.87 0.12 21.32
CA PRO A 203 0.26 -0.92 22.13
C PRO A 203 -1.04 -0.43 22.78
N MET A 204 -2.07 -1.26 22.75
CA MET A 204 -3.34 -0.93 23.38
C MET A 204 -3.22 -0.91 24.91
N HIS A 205 -3.95 0.00 25.53
CA HIS A 205 -4.12 0.09 26.98
C HIS A 205 -5.58 0.40 27.31
N ARG A 206 -5.92 0.40 28.60
CA ARG A 206 -7.33 0.54 29.07
C ARG A 206 -8.10 1.73 28.47
N ALA A 207 -7.44 2.87 28.26
CA ALA A 207 -8.13 4.01 27.66
C ALA A 207 -8.52 3.75 26.19
N HIS A 208 -7.70 3.01 25.43
CA HIS A 208 -8.07 2.59 24.07
C HIS A 208 -9.23 1.59 24.08
N GLU A 209 -9.22 0.65 25.03
CA GLU A 209 -10.30 -0.33 25.20
C GLU A 209 -11.63 0.39 25.53
N GLU A 210 -11.62 1.32 26.48
CA GLU A 210 -12.80 2.12 26.82
C GLU A 210 -13.28 2.98 25.65
N LEU A 211 -12.36 3.58 24.88
CA LEU A 211 -12.71 4.33 23.68
C LEU A 211 -13.42 3.45 22.65
N CYS A 212 -12.95 2.22 22.43
CA CYS A 212 -13.61 1.26 21.54
C CYS A 212 -15.02 0.90 22.02
N LYS A 213 -15.20 0.67 23.34
CA LYS A 213 -16.51 0.39 23.94
C LYS A 213 -17.45 1.57 23.77
N MET A 214 -17.00 2.77 24.13
CA MET A 214 -17.79 4.00 23.99
C MET A 214 -18.20 4.26 22.54
N ALA A 215 -17.27 4.08 21.59
CA ALA A 215 -17.56 4.27 20.18
C ALA A 215 -18.59 3.24 19.67
N ARG A 216 -18.45 1.97 20.07
CA ARG A 216 -19.39 0.90 19.74
C ARG A 216 -20.80 1.23 20.28
N GLU A 217 -20.91 1.65 21.53
CA GLU A 217 -22.18 2.01 22.17
C GLU A 217 -22.80 3.25 21.51
N ALA A 218 -22.02 4.30 21.24
CA ALA A 218 -22.51 5.56 20.69
C ALA A 218 -23.21 5.42 19.34
N VAL A 219 -22.80 4.46 18.53
CA VAL A 219 -23.40 4.19 17.19
C VAL A 219 -24.15 2.86 17.13
N ASN A 220 -24.33 2.19 18.27
CA ASN A 220 -24.94 0.87 18.38
C ASN A 220 -24.34 -0.14 17.37
N ALA A 221 -23.00 -0.20 17.32
CA ALA A 221 -22.31 -1.09 16.39
C ALA A 221 -22.32 -2.55 16.86
N ASP A 222 -22.41 -3.47 15.91
CA ASP A 222 -22.35 -4.91 16.18
C ASP A 222 -20.96 -5.34 16.63
N GLY A 223 -19.90 -4.70 16.08
CA GLY A 223 -18.54 -5.03 16.40
C GLY A 223 -17.55 -3.89 16.27
N VAL A 224 -16.31 -4.17 16.70
CA VAL A 224 -15.14 -3.31 16.56
C VAL A 224 -14.09 -4.06 15.75
N LEU A 225 -13.49 -3.39 14.76
CA LEU A 225 -12.39 -3.85 13.93
C LEU A 225 -11.11 -3.14 14.34
#